data_f2bbe0c97ca1b3b7ad413bb57dfa7fa2
#
_entry.id   f2bbe0c97ca1b3b7ad413bb57dfa7fa2
#
_cell.length_a   1.000
_cell.length_b   1.000
_cell.length_c   1.000
_cell.angle_alpha   90.00
_cell.angle_beta   90.00
_cell.angle_gamma   90.00
#
_symmetry.space_group_name_H-M   'P 1'
#
loop_
_entity.id
_entity.type
_entity.pdbx_description
1 polymer ?
#
loop_
_entity_poly.entity_id
_entity_poly.type
_entity_poly.pdbx_seq_one_letter_code
_entity_poly.pdbx_strand_id
1 'polypeptide(L)'
;MNVSSIGLVYVTTLLGWNMIIIVKWKGSVSLAIKIFIDQGHNPTGYHNTGATGNGLLEQDITYQVGVYLANLLNNDPRFDARLSRPTPTTVLGTTNATSLAERVRMANEWPADYFISIHCNSNPNPSINGTEIYLYQFNTQAQWLAQRIMTGIVEMVGTKNNGIRLNPSLYVLRRTNMPSLLIELGYLTNSSDAQKLRDDQYQFAYGIYLGIMRYFGFA
;
A
#
# COMPACT_ATOMS: atom_id res chain seq x y z
N MET A 1 -17.85 1.02 18.42
CA MET A 1 -18.62 0.14 19.35
C MET A 1 -17.61 -0.65 20.19
N ASN A 2 -17.63 -0.48 21.53
CA ASN A 2 -16.76 -1.24 22.42
C ASN A 2 -17.32 -2.67 22.55
N VAL A 3 -16.65 -3.64 21.94
CA VAL A 3 -16.97 -5.07 22.15
C VAL A 3 -16.15 -5.52 23.37
N SER A 4 -16.83 -5.76 24.49
CA SER A 4 -16.22 -6.37 25.67
C SER A 4 -16.30 -7.90 25.53
N SER A 5 -15.15 -8.56 25.40
CA SER A 5 -15.07 -10.01 25.50
C SER A 5 -15.02 -10.45 26.95
N ILE A 6 -15.87 -11.43 27.32
CA ILE A 6 -15.91 -12.04 28.64
C ILE A 6 -15.13 -13.35 28.55
N GLY A 7 -14.01 -13.47 29.25
CA GLY A 7 -13.27 -14.71 29.41
C GLY A 7 -13.62 -15.40 30.74
N LEU A 8 -13.90 -16.72 30.72
CA LEU A 8 -14.02 -17.54 31.94
C LEU A 8 -12.66 -18.14 32.27
N VAL A 9 -12.14 -17.88 33.45
CA VAL A 9 -10.96 -18.58 33.99
C VAL A 9 -11.42 -19.46 35.14
N TYR A 10 -11.19 -20.77 35.02
CA TYR A 10 -11.45 -21.71 36.11
C TYR A 10 -10.21 -21.78 37.02
N VAL A 11 -10.38 -21.46 38.30
CA VAL A 11 -9.35 -21.72 39.31
C VAL A 11 -9.86 -22.82 40.25
N THR A 12 -9.20 -23.97 40.29
CA THR A 12 -9.49 -25.04 41.24
C THR A 12 -8.71 -24.77 42.53
N THR A 13 -9.39 -24.62 43.66
CA THR A 13 -8.76 -24.59 44.98
C THR A 13 -8.89 -25.95 45.66
N LEU A 14 -7.88 -26.33 46.46
CA LEU A 14 -7.75 -27.60 47.19
C LEU A 14 -8.82 -27.89 48.27
N LEU A 15 -9.84 -27.04 48.41
CA LEU A 15 -10.86 -27.10 49.46
C LEU A 15 -12.31 -27.22 48.97
N GLY A 16 -12.50 -27.65 47.72
CA GLY A 16 -13.83 -28.07 47.24
C GLY A 16 -14.88 -26.98 46.98
N TRP A 17 -14.51 -25.70 47.03
CA TRP A 17 -15.36 -24.59 46.62
C TRP A 17 -14.98 -24.08 45.24
N ASN A 18 -15.91 -24.11 44.28
CA ASN A 18 -15.71 -23.53 42.95
C ASN A 18 -15.99 -22.02 43.02
N MET A 19 -14.96 -21.20 43.00
CA MET A 19 -15.10 -19.79 42.88
C MET A 19 -14.94 -19.39 41.41
N ILE A 20 -16.00 -18.86 40.79
CA ILE A 20 -15.94 -18.32 39.44
C ILE A 20 -15.47 -16.86 39.54
N ILE A 21 -14.23 -16.60 39.13
CA ILE A 21 -13.73 -15.21 38.99
C ILE A 21 -14.05 -14.74 37.57
N ILE A 22 -15.01 -13.86 37.43
CA ILE A 22 -15.29 -13.18 36.17
C ILE A 22 -14.29 -12.02 36.03
N VAL A 23 -13.21 -12.24 35.29
CA VAL A 23 -12.28 -11.16 34.93
C VAL A 23 -12.84 -10.42 33.71
N LYS A 24 -13.39 -9.23 33.94
CA LYS A 24 -13.69 -8.32 32.82
C LYS A 24 -12.38 -7.76 32.26
N TRP A 25 -11.92 -8.32 31.18
CA TRP A 25 -10.83 -7.73 30.42
C TRP A 25 -11.36 -6.51 29.63
N LYS A 26 -10.95 -5.31 30.01
CA LYS A 26 -11.08 -4.12 29.15
C LYS A 26 -9.86 -4.09 28.20
N GLY A 27 -9.78 -5.01 27.28
CA GLY A 27 -8.90 -4.89 26.15
C GLY A 27 -9.58 -3.97 25.15
N SER A 28 -9.00 -2.83 24.81
CA SER A 28 -9.36 -2.15 23.58
C SER A 28 -8.96 -3.10 22.44
N VAL A 29 -9.91 -3.65 21.73
CA VAL A 29 -9.62 -4.27 20.45
C VAL A 29 -9.20 -3.12 19.54
N SER A 30 -7.90 -2.92 19.36
CA SER A 30 -7.41 -2.05 18.31
C SER A 30 -7.86 -2.69 17.00
N LEU A 31 -8.74 -2.02 16.29
CA LEU A 31 -9.08 -2.44 14.93
C LEU A 31 -7.81 -2.34 14.08
N ALA A 32 -7.54 -3.37 13.28
CA ALA A 32 -6.42 -3.35 12.36
C ALA A 32 -6.50 -2.14 11.43
N ILE A 33 -5.34 -1.54 11.15
CA ILE A 33 -5.22 -0.40 10.23
C ILE A 33 -5.46 -0.92 8.81
N LYS A 34 -6.46 -0.37 8.14
CA LYS A 34 -6.87 -0.79 6.80
C LYS A 34 -6.09 -0.05 5.73
N ILE A 35 -5.28 -0.77 4.97
CA ILE A 35 -4.48 -0.20 3.89
C ILE A 35 -4.96 -0.76 2.55
N PHE A 36 -5.50 0.11 1.70
CA PHE A 36 -5.86 -0.25 0.32
C PHE A 36 -4.65 -0.03 -0.59
N ILE A 37 -4.17 -1.12 -1.19
CA ILE A 37 -3.04 -1.14 -2.11
C ILE A 37 -3.60 -1.16 -3.53
N ASP A 38 -3.43 -0.06 -4.23
CA ASP A 38 -3.82 0.07 -5.62
C ASP A 38 -2.63 -0.25 -6.53
N GLN A 39 -2.69 -1.41 -7.16
CA GLN A 39 -1.72 -1.84 -8.16
C GLN A 39 -2.07 -1.18 -9.49
N GLY A 40 -1.32 -0.16 -9.88
CA GLY A 40 -1.58 0.62 -11.09
C GLY A 40 -1.80 -0.25 -12.32
N HIS A 41 -2.68 0.23 -13.19
CA HIS A 41 -2.99 -0.36 -14.48
C HIS A 41 -3.75 -1.70 -14.47
N ASN A 42 -4.23 -2.09 -15.63
CA ASN A 42 -4.84 -3.39 -15.92
C ASN A 42 -3.85 -4.29 -16.67
N PRO A 43 -4.07 -5.61 -16.71
CA PRO A 43 -3.25 -6.54 -17.50
C PRO A 43 -3.19 -6.15 -18.99
N THR A 44 -2.15 -6.63 -19.68
CA THR A 44 -1.99 -6.46 -21.14
C THR A 44 -3.23 -6.92 -21.91
N GLY A 45 -3.59 -6.18 -22.95
CA GLY A 45 -4.75 -6.47 -23.79
C GLY A 45 -6.05 -5.80 -23.35
N TYR A 46 -6.03 -5.04 -22.26
CA TYR A 46 -7.18 -4.31 -21.75
C TYR A 46 -6.94 -2.79 -21.72
N HIS A 47 -7.98 -2.03 -21.35
CA HIS A 47 -7.87 -0.59 -21.15
C HIS A 47 -6.99 -0.26 -19.92
N ASN A 48 -6.38 0.92 -19.94
CA ASN A 48 -5.55 1.40 -18.85
C ASN A 48 -4.33 0.49 -18.58
N THR A 49 -3.67 0.02 -19.63
CA THR A 49 -2.35 -0.61 -19.53
C THR A 49 -1.31 0.46 -19.25
N GLY A 50 -0.26 0.06 -18.53
CA GLY A 50 0.81 0.97 -18.11
C GLY A 50 1.85 1.23 -19.20
N ALA A 51 2.89 1.95 -18.81
CA ALA A 51 4.05 2.21 -19.65
C ALA A 51 4.88 0.94 -19.87
N THR A 52 5.75 0.98 -20.89
CA THR A 52 6.71 -0.08 -21.19
C THR A 52 8.10 0.50 -21.35
N GLY A 53 9.13 -0.25 -20.97
CA GLY A 53 10.52 0.15 -21.13
C GLY A 53 11.49 -0.96 -20.73
N ASN A 54 12.61 -1.08 -21.43
CA ASN A 54 13.64 -2.08 -21.15
C ASN A 54 13.13 -3.52 -21.00
N GLY A 55 12.08 -3.88 -21.77
CA GLY A 55 11.45 -5.20 -21.73
C GLY A 55 10.53 -5.43 -20.52
N LEU A 56 10.21 -4.39 -19.76
CA LEU A 56 9.30 -4.44 -18.60
C LEU A 56 7.94 -3.84 -18.95
N LEU A 57 6.91 -4.36 -18.28
CA LEU A 57 5.55 -3.85 -18.33
C LEU A 57 5.18 -3.31 -16.93
N GLU A 58 4.75 -2.06 -16.85
CA GLU A 58 4.42 -1.41 -15.60
C GLU A 58 3.40 -2.20 -14.77
N GLN A 59 2.33 -2.67 -15.40
CA GLN A 59 1.25 -3.41 -14.76
C GLN A 59 1.70 -4.74 -14.11
N ASP A 60 2.79 -5.34 -14.57
CA ASP A 60 3.32 -6.58 -13.99
C ASP A 60 4.16 -6.26 -12.75
N ILE A 61 4.97 -5.19 -12.82
CA ILE A 61 5.76 -4.70 -11.69
C ILE A 61 4.85 -4.25 -10.54
N THR A 62 3.86 -3.39 -10.84
CA THR A 62 2.94 -2.85 -9.84
C THR A 62 2.12 -3.95 -9.19
N TYR A 63 1.69 -4.95 -9.97
CA TYR A 63 1.00 -6.13 -9.45
C TYR A 63 1.86 -6.86 -8.44
N GLN A 64 3.09 -7.22 -8.81
CA GLN A 64 3.95 -8.05 -7.98
C GLN A 64 4.40 -7.32 -6.70
N VAL A 65 4.79 -6.04 -6.80
CA VAL A 65 5.15 -5.22 -5.63
C VAL A 65 3.95 -5.09 -4.69
N GLY A 66 2.74 -4.87 -5.23
CA GLY A 66 1.52 -4.82 -4.45
C GLY A 66 1.23 -6.12 -3.70
N VAL A 67 1.41 -7.29 -4.34
CA VAL A 67 1.25 -8.61 -3.69
C VAL A 67 2.25 -8.80 -2.56
N TYR A 68 3.52 -8.47 -2.76
CA TYR A 68 4.53 -8.56 -1.69
C TYR A 68 4.18 -7.64 -0.52
N LEU A 69 3.77 -6.40 -0.79
CA LEU A 69 3.38 -5.45 0.25
C LEU A 69 2.15 -5.93 1.04
N ALA A 70 1.13 -6.45 0.35
CA ALA A 70 -0.05 -7.00 1.01
C ALA A 70 0.29 -8.19 1.91
N ASN A 71 1.18 -9.08 1.47
CA ASN A 71 1.65 -10.21 2.26
C ASN A 71 2.41 -9.76 3.51
N LEU A 72 3.30 -8.75 3.39
CA LEU A 72 4.02 -8.19 4.53
C LEU A 72 3.07 -7.60 5.57
N LEU A 73 2.09 -6.81 5.13
CA LEU A 73 1.12 -6.18 6.00
C LEU A 73 0.17 -7.20 6.64
N ASN A 74 -0.37 -8.15 5.88
CA ASN A 74 -1.33 -9.13 6.39
C ASN A 74 -0.69 -10.20 7.30
N ASN A 75 0.63 -10.35 7.30
CA ASN A 75 1.36 -11.15 8.28
C ASN A 75 1.54 -10.43 9.63
N ASP A 76 1.17 -9.16 9.71
CA ASP A 76 1.20 -8.35 10.93
C ASP A 76 -0.25 -8.06 11.39
N PRO A 77 -0.69 -8.56 12.56
CA PRO A 77 -2.08 -8.42 13.00
C PRO A 77 -2.53 -6.97 13.25
N ARG A 78 -1.61 -6.01 13.19
CA ARG A 78 -1.93 -4.58 13.29
C ARG A 78 -2.51 -4.00 12.00
N PHE A 79 -2.43 -4.73 10.88
CA PHE A 79 -2.89 -4.30 9.58
C PHE A 79 -3.91 -5.24 8.96
N ASP A 80 -4.78 -4.69 8.12
CA ASP A 80 -5.65 -5.39 7.16
C ASP A 80 -5.40 -4.73 5.80
N ALA A 81 -4.77 -5.45 4.87
CA ALA A 81 -4.42 -4.93 3.55
C ALA A 81 -5.26 -5.59 2.46
N ARG A 82 -5.80 -4.78 1.54
CA ARG A 82 -6.52 -5.26 0.35
C ARG A 82 -5.91 -4.73 -0.93
N LEU A 83 -5.94 -5.57 -1.95
CA LEU A 83 -5.44 -5.29 -3.27
C LEU A 83 -6.57 -4.82 -4.19
N SER A 84 -6.29 -3.85 -5.07
CA SER A 84 -7.19 -3.51 -6.18
C SER A 84 -7.27 -4.66 -7.20
N ARG A 85 -6.15 -5.37 -7.42
CA ARG A 85 -6.06 -6.53 -8.32
C ARG A 85 -5.63 -7.78 -7.54
N PRO A 86 -6.57 -8.57 -6.98
CA PRO A 86 -6.23 -9.76 -6.19
C PRO A 86 -5.60 -10.89 -7.02
N THR A 87 -5.78 -10.90 -8.35
CA THR A 87 -5.14 -11.85 -9.28
C THR A 87 -4.44 -11.12 -10.43
N PRO A 88 -3.44 -11.72 -11.08
CA PRO A 88 -2.74 -11.07 -12.20
C PRO A 88 -3.66 -10.80 -13.40
N THR A 89 -4.77 -11.52 -13.50
CA THR A 89 -5.77 -11.39 -14.57
C THR A 89 -6.96 -10.49 -14.21
N THR A 90 -6.99 -9.94 -13.00
CA THR A 90 -8.07 -9.03 -12.57
C THR A 90 -8.07 -7.77 -13.44
N VAL A 91 -9.21 -7.48 -14.07
CA VAL A 91 -9.45 -6.30 -14.90
C VAL A 91 -10.46 -5.40 -14.21
N LEU A 92 -10.14 -4.12 -14.09
CA LEU A 92 -10.99 -3.11 -13.46
C LEU A 92 -11.54 -2.15 -14.52
N GLY A 93 -12.87 -2.03 -14.55
CA GLY A 93 -13.57 -1.18 -15.50
C GLY A 93 -13.46 -1.67 -16.97
N THR A 94 -14.04 -0.89 -17.86
CA THR A 94 -14.07 -1.17 -19.32
C THR A 94 -13.46 -0.05 -20.16
N THR A 95 -13.07 1.04 -19.51
CA THR A 95 -12.34 2.19 -20.09
C THR A 95 -11.30 2.68 -19.11
N ASN A 96 -10.38 3.56 -19.53
CA ASN A 96 -9.43 4.20 -18.59
C ASN A 96 -10.15 4.90 -17.44
N ALA A 97 -11.20 5.64 -17.73
CA ALA A 97 -11.96 6.39 -16.72
C ALA A 97 -12.67 5.46 -15.72
N THR A 98 -13.34 4.41 -16.22
CA THR A 98 -14.04 3.44 -15.35
C THR A 98 -13.07 2.58 -14.55
N SER A 99 -11.87 2.28 -15.08
CA SER A 99 -10.82 1.60 -14.33
C SER A 99 -10.37 2.42 -13.11
N LEU A 100 -10.12 3.72 -13.29
CA LEU A 100 -9.76 4.61 -12.20
C LEU A 100 -10.89 4.76 -11.18
N ALA A 101 -12.14 4.88 -11.66
CA ALA A 101 -13.31 5.01 -10.80
C ALA A 101 -13.52 3.75 -9.94
N GLU A 102 -13.31 2.56 -10.49
CA GLU A 102 -13.47 1.30 -9.77
C GLU A 102 -12.46 1.15 -8.62
N ARG A 103 -11.19 1.53 -8.84
CA ARG A 103 -10.14 1.55 -7.79
C ARG A 103 -10.55 2.41 -6.61
N VAL A 104 -11.04 3.62 -6.91
CA VAL A 104 -11.54 4.57 -5.90
C VAL A 104 -12.76 4.02 -5.17
N ARG A 105 -13.73 3.45 -5.92
CA ARG A 105 -14.94 2.85 -5.35
C ARG A 105 -14.59 1.74 -4.36
N MET A 106 -13.72 0.81 -4.75
CA MET A 106 -13.29 -0.31 -3.90
C MET A 106 -12.68 0.17 -2.58
N ALA A 107 -11.79 1.18 -2.63
CA ALA A 107 -11.16 1.72 -1.44
C ALA A 107 -12.15 2.45 -0.52
N ASN A 108 -13.03 3.27 -1.09
CA ASN A 108 -14.02 4.05 -0.34
C ASN A 108 -15.11 3.16 0.29
N GLU A 109 -15.59 2.13 -0.42
CA GLU A 109 -16.62 1.21 0.09
C GLU A 109 -16.09 0.25 1.16
N TRP A 110 -14.80 -0.09 1.11
CA TRP A 110 -14.15 -0.87 2.16
C TRP A 110 -13.77 -0.06 3.40
N PRO A 111 -14.08 1.16 3.49
CA PRO A 111 -13.56 2.30 4.23
C PRO A 111 -12.11 2.08 4.71
N ALA A 112 -11.18 2.13 3.76
CA ALA A 112 -9.76 2.07 4.05
C ALA A 112 -9.31 3.27 4.89
N ASP A 113 -8.32 3.07 5.76
CA ASP A 113 -7.69 4.17 6.52
C ASP A 113 -6.65 4.90 5.70
N TYR A 114 -5.97 4.19 4.77
CA TYR A 114 -4.98 4.74 3.84
C TYR A 114 -5.10 4.09 2.46
N PHE A 115 -4.80 4.89 1.44
CA PHE A 115 -4.75 4.45 0.03
C PHE A 115 -3.34 4.66 -0.51
N ILE A 116 -2.71 3.56 -1.00
CA ILE A 116 -1.37 3.57 -1.56
C ILE A 116 -1.45 3.04 -3.00
N SER A 117 -1.27 3.92 -3.98
CA SER A 117 -1.18 3.54 -5.40
C SER A 117 0.28 3.32 -5.79
N ILE A 118 0.56 2.25 -6.51
CA ILE A 118 1.89 1.83 -6.94
C ILE A 118 1.96 1.90 -8.45
N HIS A 119 2.96 2.63 -8.97
CA HIS A 119 3.22 2.90 -10.37
C HIS A 119 4.71 2.84 -10.70
N CYS A 120 5.02 2.84 -11.99
CA CYS A 120 6.37 3.03 -12.52
C CYS A 120 6.35 4.13 -13.56
N ASN A 121 7.26 5.07 -13.45
CA ASN A 121 7.36 6.21 -14.33
C ASN A 121 8.02 5.84 -15.69
N SER A 122 7.85 6.72 -16.67
CA SER A 122 8.55 6.64 -17.96
C SER A 122 8.87 8.05 -18.46
N ASN A 123 9.98 8.19 -19.20
CA ASN A 123 10.37 9.46 -19.78
C ASN A 123 11.08 9.21 -21.13
N PRO A 124 10.83 10.04 -22.17
CA PRO A 124 11.57 9.93 -23.44
C PRO A 124 13.10 10.12 -23.28
N ASN A 125 13.52 10.89 -22.25
CA ASN A 125 14.95 10.99 -21.91
C ASN A 125 15.34 9.85 -20.95
N PRO A 126 16.11 8.84 -21.41
CA PRO A 126 16.48 7.70 -20.60
C PRO A 126 17.47 8.00 -19.46
N SER A 127 18.02 9.22 -19.39
CA SER A 127 18.88 9.62 -18.28
C SER A 127 18.09 9.97 -17.00
N ILE A 128 16.78 10.19 -17.11
CA ILE A 128 15.91 10.49 -15.97
C ILE A 128 15.63 9.21 -15.20
N ASN A 129 15.87 9.26 -13.87
CA ASN A 129 15.76 8.12 -12.96
C ASN A 129 15.31 8.54 -11.56
N GLY A 130 14.93 7.57 -10.74
CA GLY A 130 14.66 7.73 -9.31
C GLY A 130 13.19 7.60 -8.94
N THR A 131 12.95 7.54 -7.63
CA THR A 131 11.61 7.40 -7.03
C THR A 131 10.98 8.76 -6.77
N GLU A 132 9.68 8.87 -7.04
CA GLU A 132 8.84 10.04 -6.76
C GLU A 132 7.58 9.61 -6.01
N ILE A 133 7.02 10.48 -5.16
CA ILE A 133 5.71 10.23 -4.56
C ILE A 133 4.83 11.44 -4.80
N TYR A 134 3.62 11.18 -5.30
CA TYR A 134 2.63 12.22 -5.58
C TYR A 134 1.55 12.26 -4.53
N LEU A 135 1.13 13.48 -4.17
CA LEU A 135 0.07 13.78 -3.22
C LEU A 135 -0.98 14.70 -3.86
N TYR A 136 -2.19 14.69 -3.30
CA TYR A 136 -3.21 15.67 -3.64
C TYR A 136 -2.87 17.05 -3.05
N GLN A 137 -2.42 17.10 -1.77
CA GLN A 137 -2.03 18.33 -1.07
C GLN A 137 -0.96 18.05 -0.01
N PHE A 138 -0.22 19.09 0.38
CA PHE A 138 0.73 19.04 1.50
C PHE A 138 0.06 19.28 2.87
N ASN A 139 0.85 19.16 3.93
CA ASN A 139 0.44 19.32 5.34
C ASN A 139 -0.65 18.34 5.78
N THR A 140 -0.55 17.09 5.32
CA THR A 140 -1.49 16.00 5.60
C THR A 140 -0.79 14.75 6.12
N GLN A 141 -1.57 13.84 6.69
CA GLN A 141 -1.10 12.51 7.08
C GLN A 141 -0.46 11.77 5.89
N ALA A 142 -1.00 11.94 4.68
CA ALA A 142 -0.43 11.36 3.47
C ALA A 142 1.00 11.85 3.20
N GLN A 143 1.31 13.12 3.47
CA GLN A 143 2.67 13.65 3.31
C GLN A 143 3.64 13.02 4.32
N TRP A 144 3.26 12.89 5.58
CA TRP A 144 4.13 12.30 6.60
C TRP A 144 4.37 10.80 6.32
N LEU A 145 3.32 10.08 5.90
CA LEU A 145 3.46 8.69 5.45
C LEU A 145 4.38 8.60 4.23
N ALA A 146 4.20 9.46 3.22
CA ALA A 146 5.02 9.50 2.01
C ALA A 146 6.51 9.74 2.31
N GLN A 147 6.83 10.62 3.28
CA GLN A 147 8.22 10.86 3.71
C GLN A 147 8.87 9.59 4.27
N ARG A 148 8.14 8.84 5.10
CA ARG A 148 8.65 7.58 5.67
C ARG A 148 8.80 6.49 4.61
N ILE A 149 7.85 6.38 3.69
CA ILE A 149 7.91 5.44 2.56
C ILE A 149 9.08 5.77 1.63
N MET A 150 9.25 7.05 1.26
CA MET A 150 10.39 7.47 0.43
C MET A 150 11.72 7.08 1.06
N THR A 151 11.90 7.36 2.35
CA THR A 151 13.11 6.96 3.09
C THR A 151 13.31 5.45 3.05
N GLY A 152 12.26 4.66 3.31
CA GLY A 152 12.34 3.20 3.30
C GLY A 152 12.70 2.63 1.92
N ILE A 153 12.12 3.14 0.84
CA ILE A 153 12.47 2.71 -0.53
C ILE A 153 13.94 3.02 -0.85
N VAL A 154 14.38 4.24 -0.57
CA VAL A 154 15.77 4.66 -0.85
C VAL A 154 16.77 3.83 -0.06
N GLU A 155 16.50 3.54 1.20
CA GLU A 155 17.35 2.68 2.04
C GLU A 155 17.43 1.24 1.51
N MET A 156 16.31 0.67 1.08
CA MET A 156 16.25 -0.73 0.68
C MET A 156 16.71 -1.01 -0.75
N VAL A 157 16.45 -0.07 -1.67
CA VAL A 157 16.69 -0.27 -3.11
C VAL A 157 17.81 0.60 -3.64
N GLY A 158 18.15 1.68 -2.94
CA GLY A 158 19.17 2.63 -3.41
C GLY A 158 18.73 3.42 -4.64
N THR A 159 17.42 3.72 -4.77
CA THR A 159 16.94 4.62 -5.81
C THR A 159 17.29 6.07 -5.48
N LYS A 160 17.40 6.91 -6.51
CA LYS A 160 17.52 8.34 -6.32
C LYS A 160 16.21 8.89 -5.76
N ASN A 161 16.29 9.71 -4.71
CA ASN A 161 15.14 10.42 -4.15
C ASN A 161 14.84 11.66 -4.99
N ASN A 162 13.77 11.64 -5.77
CA ASN A 162 13.28 12.78 -6.55
C ASN A 162 12.23 13.60 -5.81
N GLY A 163 11.92 13.24 -4.57
CA GLY A 163 11.08 14.01 -3.66
C GLY A 163 9.59 13.68 -3.73
N ILE A 164 8.86 14.42 -2.89
CA ILE A 164 7.41 14.35 -2.80
C ILE A 164 6.83 15.55 -3.54
N ARG A 165 5.86 15.33 -4.41
CA ARG A 165 5.31 16.31 -5.33
C ARG A 165 3.80 16.40 -5.23
N LEU A 166 3.23 17.52 -5.67
CA LEU A 166 1.78 17.66 -5.80
C LEU A 166 1.34 17.34 -7.22
N ASN A 167 0.30 16.52 -7.32
CA ASN A 167 -0.44 16.34 -8.56
C ASN A 167 -1.94 16.16 -8.28
N PRO A 168 -2.69 17.26 -8.07
CA PRO A 168 -4.10 17.22 -7.78
C PRO A 168 -4.97 16.78 -8.97
N SER A 169 -4.37 16.59 -10.16
CA SER A 169 -5.08 16.07 -11.34
C SER A 169 -5.23 14.56 -11.31
N LEU A 170 -4.42 13.83 -10.53
CA LEU A 170 -4.51 12.38 -10.40
C LEU A 170 -5.85 11.98 -9.79
N TYR A 171 -6.66 11.26 -10.59
CA TYR A 171 -8.04 10.92 -10.23
C TYR A 171 -8.12 10.15 -8.91
N VAL A 172 -7.27 9.15 -8.72
CA VAL A 172 -7.26 8.30 -7.52
C VAL A 172 -6.92 9.08 -6.25
N LEU A 173 -6.06 10.11 -6.34
CA LEU A 173 -5.73 10.96 -5.18
C LEU A 173 -6.85 11.97 -4.87
N ARG A 174 -7.57 12.44 -5.91
CA ARG A 174 -8.62 13.44 -5.76
C ARG A 174 -9.95 12.87 -5.26
N ARG A 175 -10.22 11.58 -5.50
CA ARG A 175 -11.53 10.95 -5.30
C ARG A 175 -11.58 9.94 -4.16
N THR A 176 -10.46 9.56 -3.60
CA THR A 176 -10.40 8.76 -2.37
C THR A 176 -10.75 9.61 -1.15
N ASN A 177 -11.45 9.02 -0.19
CA ASN A 177 -11.95 9.70 1.02
C ASN A 177 -10.95 9.68 2.18
N MET A 178 -9.85 8.93 2.05
CA MET A 178 -8.82 8.76 3.06
C MET A 178 -7.50 9.40 2.61
N PRO A 179 -6.52 9.58 3.51
CA PRO A 179 -5.15 9.94 3.14
C PRO A 179 -4.62 9.03 2.04
N SER A 180 -4.22 9.63 0.92
CA SER A 180 -3.82 8.90 -0.29
C SER A 180 -2.51 9.42 -0.88
N LEU A 181 -1.71 8.50 -1.40
CA LEU A 181 -0.46 8.77 -2.11
C LEU A 181 -0.29 7.84 -3.31
N LEU A 182 0.49 8.29 -4.30
CA LEU A 182 0.88 7.50 -5.46
C LEU A 182 2.41 7.47 -5.54
N ILE A 183 2.96 6.26 -5.59
CA ILE A 183 4.40 6.00 -5.65
C ILE A 183 4.78 5.67 -7.09
N GLU A 184 5.71 6.43 -7.66
CA GLU A 184 6.46 6.07 -8.85
C GLU A 184 7.77 5.42 -8.40
N LEU A 185 7.85 4.09 -8.48
CA LEU A 185 8.96 3.31 -7.95
C LEU A 185 10.31 3.67 -8.62
N GLY A 186 10.28 3.91 -9.91
CA GLY A 186 11.42 4.25 -10.75
C GLY A 186 10.98 4.38 -12.20
N TYR A 187 11.91 4.69 -13.10
CA TYR A 187 11.65 4.92 -14.52
C TYR A 187 11.93 3.66 -15.34
N LEU A 188 10.91 3.07 -15.97
CA LEU A 188 11.03 1.92 -16.87
C LEU A 188 12.00 2.18 -18.03
N THR A 189 12.10 3.43 -18.45
CA THR A 189 12.93 3.85 -19.59
C THR A 189 14.39 4.09 -19.23
N ASN A 190 14.73 4.15 -17.94
CA ASN A 190 16.11 4.24 -17.45
C ASN A 190 16.65 2.82 -17.16
N SER A 191 17.83 2.48 -17.68
CA SER A 191 18.38 1.12 -17.57
C SER A 191 18.70 0.70 -16.13
N SER A 192 19.19 1.63 -15.28
CA SER A 192 19.48 1.35 -13.89
C SER A 192 18.22 1.13 -13.05
N ASP A 193 17.21 1.99 -13.23
CA ASP A 193 15.91 1.82 -12.55
C ASP A 193 15.21 0.56 -13.05
N ALA A 194 15.23 0.28 -14.37
CA ALA A 194 14.64 -0.92 -14.95
C ALA A 194 15.28 -2.21 -14.41
N GLN A 195 16.58 -2.22 -14.15
CA GLN A 195 17.23 -3.35 -13.50
C GLN A 195 16.68 -3.54 -12.07
N LYS A 196 16.60 -2.48 -11.28
CA LYS A 196 16.03 -2.54 -9.91
C LYS A 196 14.55 -2.97 -9.94
N LEU A 197 13.75 -2.41 -10.84
CA LEU A 197 12.33 -2.79 -11.01
C LEU A 197 12.15 -4.26 -11.41
N ARG A 198 13.11 -4.87 -12.09
CA ARG A 198 13.11 -6.29 -12.44
C ARG A 198 13.53 -7.16 -11.26
N ASP A 199 14.63 -6.80 -10.60
CA ASP A 199 15.37 -7.69 -9.71
C ASP A 199 14.99 -7.48 -8.21
N ASP A 200 14.56 -6.26 -7.83
CA ASP A 200 14.39 -5.82 -6.44
C ASP A 200 12.91 -5.56 -6.05
N GLN A 201 11.95 -6.23 -6.68
CA GLN A 201 10.51 -5.98 -6.42
C GLN A 201 10.10 -6.21 -4.97
N TYR A 202 10.67 -7.23 -4.32
CA TYR A 202 10.44 -7.49 -2.91
C TYR A 202 11.05 -6.38 -2.04
N GLN A 203 12.23 -5.88 -2.37
CA GLN A 203 12.90 -4.79 -1.66
C GLN A 203 12.12 -3.48 -1.77
N PHE A 204 11.51 -3.19 -2.92
CA PHE A 204 10.56 -2.08 -3.05
C PHE A 204 9.38 -2.22 -2.09
N ALA A 205 8.73 -3.39 -2.08
CA ALA A 205 7.62 -3.67 -1.18
C ALA A 205 8.04 -3.57 0.30
N TYR A 206 9.21 -4.11 0.63
CA TYR A 206 9.76 -4.06 1.99
C TYR A 206 10.11 -2.64 2.43
N GLY A 207 10.64 -1.81 1.52
CA GLY A 207 10.90 -0.38 1.78
C GLY A 207 9.61 0.39 2.05
N ILE A 208 8.53 0.12 1.30
CA ILE A 208 7.20 0.69 1.56
C ILE A 208 6.69 0.24 2.93
N TYR A 209 6.78 -1.06 3.24
CA TYR A 209 6.39 -1.62 4.53
C TYR A 209 7.14 -1.00 5.71
N LEU A 210 8.47 -0.86 5.63
CA LEU A 210 9.27 -0.18 6.65
C LEU A 210 8.85 1.27 6.85
N GLY A 211 8.55 1.98 5.76
CA GLY A 211 8.02 3.34 5.84
C GLY A 211 6.69 3.41 6.59
N ILE A 212 5.78 2.47 6.32
CA ILE A 212 4.50 2.33 7.03
C ILE A 212 4.75 2.05 8.52
N MET A 213 5.61 1.09 8.84
CA MET A 213 5.96 0.74 10.23
C MET A 213 6.50 1.94 11.00
N ARG A 214 7.41 2.70 10.39
CA ARG A 214 8.00 3.92 10.98
C ARG A 214 6.97 5.04 11.14
N TYR A 215 6.03 5.16 10.21
CA TYR A 215 4.97 6.16 10.29
C TYR A 215 4.07 5.93 11.50
N PHE A 216 3.74 4.68 11.81
CA PHE A 216 2.93 4.30 12.96
C PHE A 216 3.73 4.12 14.26
N GLY A 217 5.05 4.29 14.23
CA GLY A 217 5.91 4.11 15.41
C GLY A 217 6.09 2.65 15.83
N PHE A 218 6.04 1.72 14.86
CA PHE A 218 6.19 0.28 15.09
C PHE A 218 7.60 -0.22 14.74
N ALA A 219 8.45 0.62 14.15
CA ALA A 219 9.86 0.35 13.83
C ALA A 219 10.72 1.61 14.03
#